data_95e867c8965d6cf0a1cd4972bfeb92a0
#
_entry.id   95e867c8965d6cf0a1cd4972bfeb92a0
#
_cell.length_a   1.000
_cell.length_b   1.000
_cell.length_c   1.000
_cell.angle_alpha   90.00
_cell.angle_beta   90.00
_cell.angle_gamma   90.00
#
_symmetry.space_group_name_H-M   'P 1'
#
loop_
_entity.id
_entity.type
_entity.pdbx_description
1 polymer ?
#
loop_
_entity_poly.entity_id
_entity_poly.type
_entity_poly.pdbx_seq_one_letter_code
_entity_poly.pdbx_strand_id
1 'polypeptide(L)'
;MTLTEACNVLHVDEGNNDELIQSLIDALPSYIATTTGLAEVNQVAEPLVKTVSGLLLTQWYYADHADDQALSRTINSLLKVLTVRARAYNG
;
A
#
# COMPACT_ATOMS: atom_id res chain seq x y z
N MET A 1 4.07 4.66 -6.76
CA MET A 1 2.83 4.42 -7.53
C MET A 1 2.35 5.72 -8.15
N THR A 2 2.02 5.69 -9.42
CA THR A 2 1.47 6.86 -10.12
C THR A 2 -0.05 6.89 -10.00
N LEU A 3 -0.64 8.06 -10.29
CA LEU A 3 -2.10 8.19 -10.31
C LEU A 3 -2.73 7.24 -11.31
N THR A 4 -2.13 7.10 -12.49
CA THR A 4 -2.61 6.17 -13.52
C THR A 4 -2.62 4.73 -13.02
N GLU A 5 -1.54 4.29 -12.38
CA GLU A 5 -1.45 2.96 -11.80
C GLU A 5 -2.52 2.74 -10.72
N ALA A 6 -2.71 3.74 -9.86
CA ALA A 6 -3.70 3.66 -8.78
C ALA A 6 -5.12 3.54 -9.34
N CYS A 7 -5.45 4.33 -10.35
CA CYS A 7 -6.76 4.25 -11.00
C CYS A 7 -6.99 2.88 -11.63
N ASN A 8 -5.95 2.29 -12.23
CA ASN A 8 -6.03 0.94 -12.78
C ASN A 8 -6.26 -0.11 -11.70
N VAL A 9 -5.57 0.00 -10.57
CA VAL A 9 -5.75 -0.92 -9.43
C VAL A 9 -7.17 -0.83 -8.89
N LEU A 10 -7.70 0.38 -8.80
CA LEU A 10 -9.04 0.64 -8.24
C LEU A 10 -10.16 0.41 -9.25
N HIS A 11 -9.84 0.23 -10.52
CA HIS A 11 -10.82 0.11 -11.61
C HIS A 11 -11.71 1.35 -11.73
N VAL A 12 -11.11 2.52 -11.60
CA VAL A 12 -11.80 3.81 -11.73
C VAL A 12 -11.16 4.65 -12.83
N ASP A 13 -11.93 5.57 -13.38
CA ASP A 13 -11.42 6.49 -14.41
C ASP A 13 -10.69 7.66 -13.75
N GLU A 14 -9.62 8.13 -14.38
CA GLU A 14 -8.95 9.36 -13.96
C GLU A 14 -9.92 10.55 -14.11
N GLY A 15 -9.77 11.52 -13.23
CA GLY A 15 -10.56 12.75 -13.24
C GLY A 15 -11.70 12.78 -12.23
N ASN A 16 -12.11 11.62 -11.68
CA ASN A 16 -13.25 11.57 -10.76
C ASN A 16 -12.86 11.86 -9.30
N ASN A 17 -11.78 11.28 -8.81
CA ASN A 17 -11.35 11.41 -7.42
C ASN A 17 -9.84 11.58 -7.31
N ASP A 18 -9.24 12.28 -8.26
CA ASP A 18 -7.78 12.35 -8.37
C ASP A 18 -7.11 12.90 -7.10
N GLU A 19 -7.67 13.92 -6.48
CA GLU A 19 -7.10 14.49 -5.26
C GLU A 19 -7.10 13.51 -4.10
N LEU A 20 -8.22 12.80 -3.93
CA LEU A 20 -8.32 11.77 -2.88
C LEU A 20 -7.33 10.64 -3.15
N ILE A 21 -7.32 10.13 -4.36
CA ILE A 21 -6.45 9.02 -4.75
C ILE A 21 -4.98 9.42 -4.57
N GLN A 22 -4.60 10.61 -5.02
CA GLN A 22 -3.23 11.11 -4.86
C GLN A 22 -2.84 11.21 -3.38
N SER A 23 -3.76 11.68 -2.54
CA SER A 23 -3.53 11.76 -1.10
C SER A 23 -3.26 10.37 -0.50
N LEU A 24 -4.00 9.36 -0.93
CA LEU A 24 -3.79 7.98 -0.48
C LEU A 24 -2.45 7.44 -0.96
N ILE A 25 -2.09 7.71 -2.21
CA ILE A 25 -0.78 7.31 -2.77
C ILE A 25 0.35 7.91 -1.94
N ASP A 26 0.24 9.20 -1.63
CA ASP A 26 1.29 9.92 -0.89
C ASP A 26 1.46 9.39 0.53
N ALA A 27 0.40 8.84 1.12
CA ALA A 27 0.44 8.28 2.47
C ALA A 27 1.05 6.87 2.53
N LEU A 28 1.06 6.13 1.42
CA LEU A 28 1.48 4.72 1.41
C LEU A 28 2.92 4.51 1.90
N PRO A 29 3.94 5.23 1.39
CA PRO A 29 5.31 4.96 1.82
C PRO A 29 5.53 5.19 3.31
N SER A 30 4.94 6.24 3.85
CA SER A 30 5.05 6.57 5.28
C SER A 30 4.34 5.52 6.13
N TYR A 31 3.16 5.09 5.71
CA TYR A 31 2.41 4.04 6.42
C TYR A 31 3.21 2.74 6.46
N ILE A 32 3.76 2.32 5.34
CA ILE A 32 4.56 1.09 5.26
C ILE A 32 5.81 1.20 6.13
N ALA A 33 6.51 2.33 6.08
CA ALA A 33 7.71 2.56 6.89
C ALA A 33 7.39 2.48 8.39
N THR A 34 6.30 3.11 8.81
CA THR A 34 5.89 3.13 10.22
C THR A 34 5.45 1.75 10.70
N THR A 35 4.71 1.03 9.87
CA THR A 35 4.12 -0.25 10.23
C THR A 35 5.14 -1.39 10.23
N THR A 36 6.05 -1.39 9.25
CA THR A 36 6.99 -2.51 9.06
C THR A 36 8.42 -2.21 9.48
N GLY A 37 8.77 -0.94 9.61
CA GLY A 37 10.15 -0.52 9.83
C GLY A 37 10.98 -0.43 8.57
N LEU A 38 10.39 -0.69 7.39
CA LEU A 38 11.09 -0.61 6.11
C LEU A 38 11.11 0.83 5.63
N ALA A 39 12.26 1.50 5.76
CA ALA A 39 12.43 2.90 5.38
C ALA A 39 12.04 3.13 3.92
N GLU A 40 11.52 4.30 3.62
CA GLU A 40 11.04 4.64 2.27
C GLU A 40 12.11 4.41 1.20
N VAL A 41 13.36 4.76 1.50
CA VAL A 41 14.48 4.57 0.59
C VAL A 41 14.69 3.10 0.20
N ASN A 42 14.37 2.19 1.09
CA ASN A 42 14.54 0.75 0.87
C ASN A 42 13.31 0.10 0.24
N GLN A 43 12.16 0.77 0.25
CA GLN A 43 10.93 0.22 -0.33
C GLN A 43 11.02 0.04 -1.83
N VAL A 44 11.81 0.86 -2.51
CA VAL A 44 11.98 0.81 -3.97
C VAL A 44 12.54 -0.55 -4.42
N ALA A 45 13.40 -1.15 -3.61
CA ALA A 45 14.05 -2.42 -3.94
C ALA A 45 13.22 -3.64 -3.54
N GLU A 46 12.08 -3.45 -2.88
CA GLU A 46 11.29 -4.56 -2.33
C GLU A 46 10.03 -4.80 -3.17
N PRO A 47 9.97 -5.89 -3.96
CA PRO A 47 8.82 -6.15 -4.84
C PRO A 47 7.48 -6.24 -4.14
N LEU A 48 7.46 -6.75 -2.90
CA LEU A 48 6.20 -6.89 -2.15
C LEU A 48 5.57 -5.55 -1.78
N VAL A 49 6.34 -4.48 -1.75
CA VAL A 49 5.82 -3.14 -1.44
C VAL A 49 4.77 -2.72 -2.47
N LYS A 50 5.00 -2.99 -3.74
CA LYS A 50 4.04 -2.66 -4.79
C LYS A 50 2.73 -3.39 -4.58
N THR A 51 2.79 -4.68 -4.27
CA THR A 51 1.60 -5.50 -4.03
C THR A 51 0.83 -5.01 -2.80
N VAL A 52 1.53 -4.81 -1.69
CA VAL A 52 0.92 -4.30 -0.46
C VAL A 52 0.29 -2.92 -0.68
N SER A 53 1.00 -2.06 -1.41
CA SER A 53 0.50 -0.71 -1.70
C SER A 53 -0.82 -0.74 -2.46
N GLY A 54 -0.93 -1.62 -3.46
CA GLY A 54 -2.18 -1.78 -4.21
C GLY A 54 -3.33 -2.28 -3.34
N LEU A 55 -3.05 -3.24 -2.45
CA LEU A 55 -4.06 -3.78 -1.54
C LEU A 55 -4.49 -2.75 -0.49
N LEU A 56 -3.54 -2.02 0.09
CA LEU A 56 -3.85 -0.94 1.04
C LEU A 56 -4.67 0.15 0.39
N LEU A 57 -4.28 0.56 -0.81
CA LEU A 57 -5.02 1.57 -1.57
C LEU A 57 -6.47 1.14 -1.78
N THR A 58 -6.68 -0.12 -2.18
CA THR A 58 -8.02 -0.69 -2.36
C THR A 58 -8.82 -0.65 -1.07
N GLN A 59 -8.21 -1.08 0.03
CA GLN A 59 -8.87 -1.08 1.34
C GLN A 59 -9.25 0.34 1.78
N TRP A 60 -8.35 1.29 1.60
CA TRP A 60 -8.58 2.68 2.01
C TRP A 60 -9.61 3.38 1.14
N TYR A 61 -9.54 3.17 -0.17
CA TYR A 61 -10.45 3.81 -1.12
C TYR A 61 -11.88 3.28 -0.98
N TYR A 62 -12.01 1.97 -0.82
CA TYR A 62 -13.29 1.30 -0.63
C TYR A 62 -13.54 1.01 0.85
N ALA A 63 -13.47 2.06 1.67
CA ALA A 63 -13.64 1.94 3.13
C ALA A 63 -14.97 1.33 3.53
N ASP A 64 -16.00 1.40 2.68
CA ASP A 64 -17.29 0.76 2.88
C ASP A 64 -17.17 -0.76 2.94
N HIS A 65 -16.09 -1.30 2.39
CA HIS A 65 -15.80 -2.75 2.39
C HIS A 65 -14.72 -3.09 3.43
N ALA A 66 -14.57 -2.26 4.47
CA ALA A 66 -13.59 -2.48 5.53
C ALA A 66 -13.78 -3.80 6.26
N ASP A 67 -14.97 -4.42 6.12
CA ASP A 67 -15.27 -5.71 6.73
C ASP A 67 -14.75 -6.90 5.91
N ASP A 68 -14.05 -6.66 4.81
CA ASP A 68 -13.43 -7.73 4.02
C ASP A 68 -12.26 -8.34 4.80
N GLN A 69 -12.57 -9.40 5.52
CA GLN A 69 -11.58 -10.09 6.35
C GLN A 69 -10.48 -10.76 5.52
N ALA A 70 -10.83 -11.25 4.34
CA ALA A 70 -9.83 -11.88 3.46
C ALA A 70 -8.78 -10.86 3.00
N LEU A 71 -9.23 -9.66 2.60
CA LEU A 71 -8.32 -8.59 2.22
C LEU A 71 -7.44 -8.16 3.40
N SER A 72 -8.03 -7.97 4.57
CA SER A 72 -7.29 -7.59 5.78
C SER A 72 -6.25 -8.64 6.16
N ARG A 73 -6.59 -9.92 6.08
CA ARG A 73 -5.65 -11.01 6.37
C ARG A 73 -4.49 -11.02 5.41
N THR A 74 -4.77 -10.83 4.12
CA THR A 74 -3.73 -10.80 3.10
C THR A 74 -2.78 -9.63 3.34
N ILE A 75 -3.32 -8.44 3.59
CA ILE A 75 -2.51 -7.26 3.91
C ILE A 75 -1.65 -7.51 5.13
N ASN A 76 -2.23 -8.03 6.21
CA ASN A 76 -1.50 -8.27 7.45
C ASN A 76 -0.39 -9.31 7.27
N SER A 77 -0.63 -10.36 6.49
CA SER A 77 0.38 -11.37 6.20
C SER A 77 1.56 -10.76 5.45
N LEU A 78 1.29 -9.93 4.45
CA LEU A 78 2.34 -9.28 3.68
C LEU A 78 3.11 -8.24 4.49
N LEU A 79 2.42 -7.50 5.36
CA LEU A 79 3.08 -6.55 6.26
C LEU A 79 4.03 -7.26 7.22
N LYS A 80 3.65 -8.45 7.70
CA LYS A 80 4.55 -9.26 8.55
C LYS A 80 5.80 -9.69 7.80
N VAL A 81 5.65 -10.12 6.55
CA VAL A 81 6.80 -10.48 5.70
C VAL A 81 7.71 -9.28 5.53
N LEU A 82 7.15 -8.10 5.22
CA LEU A 82 7.93 -6.87 5.06
C LEU A 82 8.64 -6.49 6.36
N THR A 83 8.00 -6.70 7.51
CA THR A 83 8.62 -6.44 8.81
C THR A 83 9.87 -7.29 9.00
N VAL A 84 9.80 -8.56 8.63
CA VAL A 84 10.96 -9.47 8.72
C VAL A 84 12.05 -9.02 7.75
N ARG A 85 11.69 -8.67 6.53
CA ARG A 85 12.66 -8.21 5.52
C ARG A 85 13.30 -6.86 5.89
N ALA A 86 12.53 -5.99 6.56
CA ALA A 86 13.05 -4.71 7.02
C ALA A 86 14.24 -4.87 7.97
N ARG A 87 14.27 -5.93 8.75
CA ARG A 87 15.38 -6.23 9.65
C ARG A 87 16.69 -6.46 8.90
N ALA A 88 16.62 -7.04 7.70
CA ALA A 88 17.81 -7.25 6.87
C ALA A 88 18.40 -5.93 6.37
N TYR A 89 17.57 -4.92 6.13
CA TYR A 89 18.04 -3.58 5.74
C TYR A 89 18.59 -2.79 6.92
N ASN A 90 18.09 -3.06 8.11
CA ASN A 90 18.46 -2.33 9.33
C ASN A 90 19.60 -3.00 10.10
N GLY A 91 19.90 -4.21 9.76
CA GLY A 91 20.88 -5.02 10.45
C GLY A 91 22.24 -5.02 9.84
#